data_2a1835c8cf4ba396f9605f9a09ef261b
#
_entry.id   2a1835c8cf4ba396f9605f9a09ef261b
#
_cell.length_a   1.000
_cell.length_b   1.000
_cell.length_c   1.000
_cell.angle_alpha   90.00
_cell.angle_beta   90.00
_cell.angle_gamma   90.00
#
_symmetry.space_group_name_H-M   'P 1'
#
loop_
_entity.id
_entity.type
_entity.pdbx_description
1 polymer ?
#
loop_
_entity_poly.entity_id
_entity_poly.type
_entity_poly.pdbx_seq_one_letter_code
_entity_poly.pdbx_strand_id
1 'polypeptide(L)'
;MAGVTDVVFRQICKELGADVMVTEFVSAEGIMQADERTRKYTEFTDEQRPVGVQLFGGDGERMGEAAKKIIGWKRPDFIDINFGCPVNKVVAKNGGSSLLKDCPSLAAVASGVAKGVGGEVPVTAKMRIGWDDRTINAVEVCRILEDCGMQAIAVHGRTRAQGYSGDANWEVIDACARAVKIPVIGNGDLASGEDLARRKRETAVSGVMIGRAAMHNPWVFREAKRYLETGEVAEPVALEQRWELVLRHCRLAVTSARYGAERHAMMAMRARLMAYCKGFPGAKELRQRLARVESVTEVEDIAAASLAAAALSPSG
;
A
#
# COMPACT_ATOMS: atom_id res chain seq x y z
N MET A 1 1.03 -0.17 -3.01
CA MET A 1 2.17 -1.05 -3.36
C MET A 1 1.97 -1.55 -4.78
N ALA A 2 2.92 -1.28 -5.67
CA ALA A 2 2.83 -1.72 -7.07
C ALA A 2 2.70 -3.25 -7.17
N GLY A 3 1.82 -3.73 -8.04
CA GLY A 3 1.51 -5.15 -8.21
C GLY A 3 0.72 -5.78 -7.06
N VAL A 4 0.25 -4.98 -6.09
CA VAL A 4 -0.46 -5.48 -4.90
C VAL A 4 -1.79 -4.80 -4.68
N THR A 5 -1.83 -3.48 -4.66
CA THR A 5 -3.04 -2.73 -4.27
C THR A 5 -3.91 -2.36 -5.48
N ASP A 6 -4.26 -3.38 -6.28
CA ASP A 6 -5.26 -3.23 -7.32
C ASP A 6 -6.68 -3.01 -6.75
N VAL A 7 -7.64 -2.73 -7.62
CA VAL A 7 -9.02 -2.45 -7.23
C VAL A 7 -9.64 -3.60 -6.43
N VAL A 8 -9.36 -4.86 -6.81
CA VAL A 8 -9.93 -6.04 -6.15
C VAL A 8 -9.36 -6.21 -4.74
N PHE A 9 -8.03 -6.09 -4.59
CA PHE A 9 -7.42 -6.24 -3.27
C PHE A 9 -7.81 -5.10 -2.32
N ARG A 10 -7.93 -3.87 -2.83
CA ARG A 10 -8.45 -2.76 -2.00
C ARG A 10 -9.88 -3.01 -1.54
N GLN A 11 -10.74 -3.58 -2.41
CA GLN A 11 -12.10 -3.95 -2.02
C GLN A 11 -12.10 -4.94 -0.85
N ILE A 12 -11.30 -6.00 -0.94
CA ILE A 12 -11.14 -6.98 0.15
C ILE A 12 -10.65 -6.31 1.42
N CYS A 13 -9.62 -5.46 1.35
CA CYS A 13 -9.11 -4.75 2.52
C CYS A 13 -10.17 -3.81 3.14
N LYS A 14 -10.96 -3.13 2.31
CA LYS A 14 -12.05 -2.25 2.78
C LYS A 14 -13.10 -3.01 3.57
N GLU A 15 -13.57 -4.11 3.04
CA GLU A 15 -14.56 -4.99 3.69
C GLU A 15 -14.03 -5.57 5.02
N LEU A 16 -12.72 -5.76 5.10
CA LEU A 16 -12.03 -6.24 6.30
C LEU A 16 -11.59 -5.11 7.24
N GLY A 17 -12.02 -3.88 6.99
CA GLY A 17 -11.91 -2.77 7.94
C GLY A 17 -10.81 -1.74 7.66
N ALA A 18 -10.19 -1.74 6.49
CA ALA A 18 -9.28 -0.64 6.11
C ALA A 18 -10.05 0.68 6.02
N ASP A 19 -9.59 1.74 6.71
CA ASP A 19 -10.29 3.03 6.76
C ASP A 19 -10.06 3.84 5.50
N VAL A 20 -8.78 4.06 5.16
CA VAL A 20 -8.32 4.86 4.03
C VAL A 20 -7.38 4.05 3.17
N MET A 21 -7.52 4.17 1.87
CA MET A 21 -6.68 3.41 0.94
C MET A 21 -6.01 4.31 -0.10
N VAL A 22 -4.93 3.79 -0.68
CA VAL A 22 -4.19 4.47 -1.75
C VAL A 22 -4.00 3.50 -2.90
N THR A 23 -4.18 3.97 -4.12
CA THR A 23 -3.98 3.16 -5.32
C THR A 23 -2.51 2.74 -5.49
N GLU A 24 -2.24 1.91 -6.47
CA GLU A 24 -0.88 1.75 -6.97
C GLU A 24 -0.39 3.10 -7.52
N PHE A 25 0.90 3.38 -7.40
CA PHE A 25 1.42 4.64 -7.90
C PHE A 25 1.51 4.65 -9.44
N VAL A 26 1.16 5.77 -10.03
CA VAL A 26 1.19 5.99 -11.47
C VAL A 26 2.18 7.10 -11.85
N SER A 27 2.78 6.96 -13.03
CA SER A 27 3.67 7.99 -13.57
C SER A 27 2.85 9.19 -14.05
N ALA A 28 3.23 10.39 -13.63
CA ALA A 28 2.64 11.62 -14.18
C ALA A 28 2.74 11.68 -15.71
N GLU A 29 3.87 11.26 -16.27
CA GLU A 29 4.05 11.20 -17.72
C GLU A 29 3.08 10.23 -18.39
N GLY A 30 2.85 9.04 -17.81
CA GLY A 30 1.86 8.09 -18.33
C GLY A 30 0.43 8.64 -18.30
N ILE A 31 0.07 9.40 -17.26
CA ILE A 31 -1.22 10.11 -17.19
C ILE A 31 -1.33 11.18 -18.28
N MET A 32 -0.25 11.92 -18.51
CA MET A 32 -0.24 12.99 -19.51
C MET A 32 -0.34 12.46 -20.95
N GLN A 33 0.26 11.30 -21.22
CA GLN A 33 0.16 10.61 -22.50
C GLN A 33 -1.19 9.92 -22.74
N ALA A 34 -2.11 10.04 -21.78
CA ALA A 34 -3.42 9.37 -21.82
C ALA A 34 -3.32 7.84 -22.00
N ASP A 35 -2.25 7.21 -21.51
CA ASP A 35 -2.04 5.77 -21.55
C ASP A 35 -3.16 5.06 -20.81
N GLU A 36 -3.99 4.32 -21.55
CA GLU A 36 -5.14 3.59 -21.03
C GLU A 36 -4.74 2.57 -19.96
N ARG A 37 -3.54 1.97 -20.10
CA ARG A 37 -2.98 1.08 -19.10
C ARG A 37 -2.71 1.82 -17.79
N THR A 38 -2.12 3.02 -17.85
CA THR A 38 -1.86 3.86 -16.67
C THR A 38 -3.16 4.27 -16.02
N ARG A 39 -4.21 4.58 -16.80
CA ARG A 39 -5.53 4.92 -16.29
C ARG A 39 -6.15 3.78 -15.45
N LYS A 40 -5.99 2.53 -15.86
CA LYS A 40 -6.48 1.35 -15.10
C LYS A 40 -5.88 1.24 -13.69
N TYR A 41 -4.68 1.77 -13.44
CA TYR A 41 -4.08 1.80 -12.10
C TYR A 41 -4.71 2.84 -11.18
N THR A 42 -5.45 3.81 -11.69
CA THR A 42 -6.16 4.83 -10.91
C THR A 42 -7.59 4.44 -10.56
N GLU A 43 -8.06 3.28 -11.01
CA GLU A 43 -9.44 2.86 -10.80
C GLU A 43 -9.74 2.47 -9.37
N PHE A 44 -10.90 2.87 -8.89
CA PHE A 44 -11.51 2.51 -7.62
C PHE A 44 -13.04 2.60 -7.73
N THR A 45 -13.74 2.01 -6.76
CA THR A 45 -15.20 2.11 -6.63
C THR A 45 -15.58 3.02 -5.46
N ASP A 46 -16.83 3.48 -5.40
CA ASP A 46 -17.29 4.37 -4.33
C ASP A 46 -17.30 3.66 -2.96
N GLU A 47 -17.50 2.34 -2.92
CA GLU A 47 -17.43 1.55 -1.70
C GLU A 47 -16.03 1.53 -1.07
N GLN A 48 -15.00 1.81 -1.86
CA GLN A 48 -13.61 1.87 -1.38
C GLN A 48 -13.25 3.20 -0.72
N ARG A 49 -14.08 4.25 -0.88
CA ARG A 49 -13.77 5.58 -0.34
C ARG A 49 -13.64 5.57 1.19
N PRO A 50 -12.77 6.43 1.75
CA PRO A 50 -11.89 7.38 1.06
C PRO A 50 -10.68 6.70 0.39
N VAL A 51 -10.39 7.08 -0.87
CA VAL A 51 -9.29 6.55 -1.68
C VAL A 51 -8.46 7.68 -2.28
N GLY A 52 -7.14 7.62 -2.05
CA GLY A 52 -6.19 8.48 -2.72
C GLY A 52 -5.61 7.85 -3.98
N VAL A 53 -5.32 8.68 -4.99
CA VAL A 53 -4.52 8.26 -6.15
C VAL A 53 -3.09 8.72 -5.97
N GLN A 54 -2.14 7.76 -6.02
CA GLN A 54 -0.72 8.06 -5.82
C GLN A 54 0.01 8.31 -7.13
N LEU A 55 0.70 9.45 -7.22
CA LEU A 55 1.51 9.88 -8.35
C LEU A 55 3.01 9.82 -8.05
N PHE A 56 3.81 9.62 -9.08
CA PHE A 56 5.26 9.87 -9.02
C PHE A 56 5.76 10.57 -10.28
N GLY A 57 6.79 11.38 -10.09
CA GLY A 57 7.50 12.13 -11.12
C GLY A 57 8.58 12.99 -10.49
N GLY A 58 9.41 13.65 -11.31
CA GLY A 58 10.46 14.56 -10.87
C GLY A 58 10.20 16.01 -11.30
N ASP A 59 9.10 16.29 -12.00
CA ASP A 59 8.72 17.61 -12.49
C ASP A 59 7.39 18.03 -11.83
N GLY A 60 7.43 19.12 -11.07
CA GLY A 60 6.28 19.57 -10.27
C GLY A 60 5.12 20.09 -11.13
N GLU A 61 5.39 20.81 -12.22
CA GLU A 61 4.36 21.34 -13.12
C GLU A 61 3.64 20.18 -13.81
N ARG A 62 4.41 19.26 -14.37
CA ARG A 62 3.90 18.07 -15.05
C ARG A 62 3.09 17.16 -14.10
N MET A 63 3.53 17.03 -12.86
CA MET A 63 2.79 16.29 -11.84
C MET A 63 1.50 17.01 -11.43
N GLY A 64 1.51 18.34 -11.35
CA GLY A 64 0.31 19.15 -11.08
C GLY A 64 -0.74 19.00 -12.18
N GLU A 65 -0.33 19.03 -13.46
CA GLU A 65 -1.21 18.80 -14.61
C GLU A 65 -1.80 17.37 -14.58
N ALA A 66 -0.98 16.36 -14.25
CA ALA A 66 -1.43 14.98 -14.14
C ALA A 66 -2.44 14.81 -13.00
N ALA A 67 -2.21 15.45 -11.85
CA ALA A 67 -3.13 15.45 -10.72
C ALA A 67 -4.49 16.05 -11.11
N LYS A 68 -4.49 17.20 -11.79
CA LYS A 68 -5.72 17.83 -12.28
C LYS A 68 -6.49 16.94 -13.26
N LYS A 69 -5.80 16.24 -14.18
CA LYS A 69 -6.45 15.25 -15.04
C LYS A 69 -7.11 14.12 -14.27
N ILE A 70 -6.44 13.57 -13.25
CA ILE A 70 -6.98 12.50 -12.42
C ILE A 70 -8.22 12.97 -11.68
N ILE A 71 -8.22 14.17 -11.11
CA ILE A 71 -9.38 14.77 -10.44
C ILE A 71 -10.56 14.85 -11.41
N GLY A 72 -10.33 15.33 -12.62
CA GLY A 72 -11.36 15.40 -13.67
C GLY A 72 -11.93 14.03 -14.09
N TRP A 73 -11.13 12.96 -14.02
CA TRP A 73 -11.57 11.63 -14.43
C TRP A 73 -12.32 10.87 -13.35
N LYS A 74 -11.79 10.89 -12.11
CA LYS A 74 -12.17 9.95 -11.05
C LYS A 74 -12.60 10.64 -9.75
N ARG A 75 -12.24 11.91 -9.58
CA ARG A 75 -12.51 12.64 -8.34
C ARG A 75 -12.13 11.83 -7.09
N PRO A 76 -10.83 11.47 -6.92
CA PRO A 76 -10.37 10.78 -5.71
C PRO A 76 -10.58 11.67 -4.50
N ASP A 77 -10.57 11.06 -3.31
CA ASP A 77 -10.72 11.81 -2.05
C ASP A 77 -9.44 12.61 -1.72
N PHE A 78 -8.29 12.25 -2.27
CA PHE A 78 -7.03 12.99 -2.18
C PHE A 78 -6.05 12.56 -3.27
N ILE A 79 -5.05 13.38 -3.53
CA ILE A 79 -3.88 13.06 -4.34
C ILE A 79 -2.70 12.78 -3.40
N ASP A 80 -1.98 11.69 -3.62
CA ASP A 80 -0.80 11.33 -2.83
C ASP A 80 0.47 11.33 -3.67
N ILE A 81 1.55 11.93 -3.16
CA ILE A 81 2.83 12.02 -3.86
C ILE A 81 3.78 10.96 -3.32
N ASN A 82 4.39 10.17 -4.21
CA ASN A 82 5.35 9.15 -3.85
C ASN A 82 6.78 9.68 -3.80
N PHE A 83 7.31 9.89 -2.60
CA PHE A 83 8.71 10.21 -2.31
C PHE A 83 9.48 9.02 -1.68
N GLY A 84 8.95 7.81 -1.78
CA GLY A 84 9.52 6.66 -1.08
C GLY A 84 9.88 5.45 -1.96
N CYS A 85 9.52 5.43 -3.24
CA CYS A 85 9.76 4.28 -4.12
C CYS A 85 11.26 4.08 -4.36
N PRO A 86 11.85 2.90 -4.02
CA PRO A 86 13.28 2.64 -4.20
C PRO A 86 13.63 2.08 -5.57
N VAL A 87 12.64 1.83 -6.44
CA VAL A 87 12.84 1.12 -7.73
C VAL A 87 13.67 1.95 -8.69
N ASN A 88 14.74 1.37 -9.25
CA ASN A 88 15.67 2.06 -10.13
C ASN A 88 15.00 2.79 -11.31
N LYS A 89 13.96 2.22 -11.92
CA LYS A 89 13.20 2.84 -13.01
C LYS A 89 12.52 4.17 -12.60
N VAL A 90 12.10 4.30 -11.33
CA VAL A 90 11.52 5.53 -10.77
C VAL A 90 12.62 6.52 -10.42
N VAL A 91 13.64 6.04 -9.72
CA VAL A 91 14.81 6.82 -9.29
C VAL A 91 15.56 7.43 -10.48
N ALA A 92 15.75 6.68 -11.57
CA ALA A 92 16.41 7.15 -12.80
C ALA A 92 15.65 8.29 -13.52
N LYS A 93 14.38 8.49 -13.20
CA LYS A 93 13.55 9.60 -13.69
C LYS A 93 13.44 10.76 -12.68
N ASN A 94 14.38 10.86 -11.75
CA ASN A 94 14.38 11.84 -10.66
C ASN A 94 13.08 11.84 -9.84
N GLY A 95 12.44 10.69 -9.67
CA GLY A 95 11.20 10.54 -8.90
C GLY A 95 11.34 9.63 -7.70
N GLY A 96 10.29 9.55 -6.87
CA GLY A 96 10.27 8.70 -5.69
C GLY A 96 11.35 9.07 -4.67
N SER A 97 12.07 8.07 -4.16
CA SER A 97 13.07 8.27 -3.09
C SER A 97 14.32 9.05 -3.51
N SER A 98 14.58 9.28 -4.81
CA SER A 98 15.72 10.10 -5.25
C SER A 98 15.59 11.55 -4.81
N LEU A 99 14.36 12.05 -4.70
CA LEU A 99 14.07 13.41 -4.26
C LEU A 99 14.44 13.66 -2.78
N LEU A 100 14.61 12.62 -1.97
CA LEU A 100 15.10 12.77 -0.60
C LEU A 100 16.57 13.26 -0.51
N LYS A 101 17.32 13.22 -1.64
CA LYS A 101 18.69 13.74 -1.72
C LYS A 101 18.75 15.22 -2.12
N ASP A 102 17.62 15.77 -2.57
CA ASP A 102 17.53 17.11 -3.12
C ASP A 102 16.23 17.78 -2.64
N CYS A 103 16.29 18.37 -1.46
CA CYS A 103 15.16 19.04 -0.84
C CYS A 103 14.58 20.20 -1.68
N PRO A 104 15.35 21.01 -2.40
CA PRO A 104 14.82 21.99 -3.33
C PRO A 104 13.95 21.38 -4.45
N SER A 105 14.41 20.32 -5.10
CA SER A 105 13.63 19.60 -6.10
C SER A 105 12.39 18.93 -5.50
N LEU A 106 12.48 18.37 -4.30
CA LEU A 106 11.34 17.80 -3.57
C LEU A 106 10.27 18.88 -3.31
N ALA A 107 10.68 20.04 -2.83
CA ALA A 107 9.79 21.19 -2.58
C ALA A 107 9.14 21.68 -3.87
N ALA A 108 9.88 21.76 -4.97
CA ALA A 108 9.34 22.15 -6.28
C ALA A 108 8.26 21.17 -6.77
N VAL A 109 8.49 19.85 -6.60
CA VAL A 109 7.50 18.84 -6.95
C VAL A 109 6.25 18.94 -6.06
N ALA A 110 6.42 19.05 -4.75
CA ALA A 110 5.28 19.15 -3.81
C ALA A 110 4.44 20.41 -4.08
N SER A 111 5.07 21.57 -4.22
CA SER A 111 4.41 22.86 -4.52
C SER A 111 3.71 22.83 -5.89
N GLY A 112 4.35 22.22 -6.91
CA GLY A 112 3.76 22.08 -8.24
C GLY A 112 2.47 21.26 -8.22
N VAL A 113 2.45 20.16 -7.48
CA VAL A 113 1.23 19.33 -7.30
C VAL A 113 0.17 20.10 -6.52
N ALA A 114 0.52 20.75 -5.40
CA ALA A 114 -0.43 21.54 -4.60
C ALA A 114 -1.08 22.65 -5.46
N LYS A 115 -0.28 23.36 -6.26
CA LYS A 115 -0.75 24.38 -7.21
C LYS A 115 -1.67 23.79 -8.28
N GLY A 116 -1.29 22.65 -8.87
CA GLY A 116 -2.08 21.99 -9.92
C GLY A 116 -3.42 21.48 -9.44
N VAL A 117 -3.49 20.98 -8.20
CA VAL A 117 -4.72 20.53 -7.53
C VAL A 117 -5.60 21.71 -7.16
N GLY A 118 -5.02 22.88 -6.82
CA GLY A 118 -5.75 24.13 -6.59
C GLY A 118 -6.74 24.07 -5.43
N GLY A 119 -6.54 23.19 -4.47
CA GLY A 119 -7.43 23.02 -3.31
C GLY A 119 -8.71 22.20 -3.57
N GLU A 120 -8.88 21.61 -4.76
CA GLU A 120 -10.06 20.79 -5.08
C GLU A 120 -10.16 19.52 -4.23
N VAL A 121 -9.02 18.92 -3.86
CA VAL A 121 -8.91 17.79 -2.93
C VAL A 121 -7.64 17.93 -2.08
N PRO A 122 -7.54 17.26 -0.93
CA PRO A 122 -6.31 17.21 -0.16
C PRO A 122 -5.11 16.66 -0.98
N VAL A 123 -3.90 17.19 -0.70
CA VAL A 123 -2.66 16.63 -1.22
C VAL A 123 -1.86 16.06 -0.05
N THR A 124 -1.42 14.81 -0.18
CA THR A 124 -0.63 14.09 0.82
C THR A 124 0.69 13.60 0.23
N ALA A 125 1.60 13.16 1.07
CA ALA A 125 2.87 12.63 0.64
C ALA A 125 3.23 11.33 1.36
N LYS A 126 3.84 10.38 0.64
CA LYS A 126 4.40 9.16 1.22
C LYS A 126 5.91 9.12 1.02
N MET A 127 6.67 9.05 2.10
CA MET A 127 8.13 9.11 2.06
C MET A 127 8.82 8.00 2.86
N ARG A 128 10.14 7.91 2.73
CA ARG A 128 11.05 7.17 3.61
C ARG A 128 11.84 8.14 4.48
N ILE A 129 12.53 7.63 5.53
CA ILE A 129 13.28 8.50 6.45
C ILE A 129 14.55 9.11 5.87
N GLY A 130 15.00 8.68 4.69
CA GLY A 130 16.17 9.19 4.01
C GLY A 130 16.61 8.30 2.86
N TRP A 131 17.69 8.67 2.18
CA TRP A 131 18.29 7.88 1.10
C TRP A 131 19.08 6.68 1.64
N ASP A 132 19.95 6.93 2.61
CA ASP A 132 20.75 5.94 3.34
C ASP A 132 20.93 6.37 4.80
N ASP A 133 21.64 5.57 5.58
CA ASP A 133 21.80 5.79 7.01
C ASP A 133 22.63 7.06 7.36
N ARG A 134 23.38 7.59 6.39
CA ARG A 134 24.17 8.82 6.54
C ARG A 134 23.37 10.08 6.19
N THR A 135 22.24 9.91 5.51
CA THR A 135 21.42 11.00 4.97
C THR A 135 19.96 10.88 5.41
N ILE A 136 19.73 10.54 6.70
CA ILE A 136 18.42 10.58 7.31
C ILE A 136 18.02 12.05 7.51
N ASN A 137 17.01 12.51 6.76
CA ASN A 137 16.54 13.90 6.77
C ASN A 137 15.01 14.02 6.89
N ALA A 138 14.34 12.98 7.39
CA ALA A 138 12.89 12.90 7.42
C ALA A 138 12.22 14.09 8.12
N VAL A 139 12.77 14.58 9.23
CA VAL A 139 12.18 15.70 9.97
C VAL A 139 12.22 16.99 9.15
N GLU A 140 13.34 17.27 8.48
CA GLU A 140 13.48 18.41 7.58
C GLU A 140 12.49 18.31 6.41
N VAL A 141 12.43 17.14 5.78
CA VAL A 141 11.51 16.88 4.65
C VAL A 141 10.05 17.04 5.08
N CYS A 142 9.67 16.59 6.28
CA CYS A 142 8.30 16.80 6.79
C CYS A 142 7.94 18.28 6.91
N ARG A 143 8.84 19.12 7.39
CA ARG A 143 8.62 20.58 7.48
C ARG A 143 8.48 21.20 6.10
N ILE A 144 9.37 20.84 5.16
CA ILE A 144 9.29 21.31 3.78
C ILE A 144 7.94 20.93 3.15
N LEU A 145 7.48 19.70 3.35
CA LEU A 145 6.20 19.22 2.81
C LEU A 145 5.01 19.98 3.42
N GLU A 146 5.04 20.24 4.74
CA GLU A 146 4.03 21.07 5.40
C GLU A 146 4.00 22.48 4.80
N ASP A 147 5.16 23.13 4.65
CA ASP A 147 5.30 24.46 4.06
C ASP A 147 4.85 24.51 2.59
N CYS A 148 4.99 23.40 1.85
CA CYS A 148 4.47 23.25 0.50
C CYS A 148 2.95 22.99 0.42
N GLY A 149 2.25 22.92 1.57
CA GLY A 149 0.81 22.76 1.62
C GLY A 149 0.31 21.32 1.62
N MET A 150 1.16 20.34 1.94
CA MET A 150 0.69 18.96 2.17
C MET A 150 -0.21 18.93 3.40
N GLN A 151 -1.26 18.09 3.35
CA GLN A 151 -2.26 18.01 4.42
C GLN A 151 -2.11 16.74 5.28
N ALA A 152 -1.29 15.79 4.88
CA ALA A 152 -0.82 14.68 5.69
C ALA A 152 0.44 14.07 5.08
N ILE A 153 1.25 13.41 5.91
CA ILE A 153 2.48 12.74 5.46
C ILE A 153 2.52 11.32 6.02
N ALA A 154 2.71 10.33 5.16
CA ALA A 154 2.98 8.96 5.60
C ALA A 154 4.49 8.67 5.55
N VAL A 155 5.07 8.30 6.69
CA VAL A 155 6.52 8.09 6.85
C VAL A 155 6.82 6.61 7.07
N HIS A 156 7.60 6.00 6.17
CA HIS A 156 8.14 4.66 6.37
C HIS A 156 9.49 4.74 7.10
N GLY A 157 9.58 4.08 8.24
CA GLY A 157 10.75 4.12 9.15
C GLY A 157 12.02 3.44 8.62
N ARG A 158 12.19 3.28 7.31
CA ARG A 158 13.42 2.77 6.67
C ARG A 158 13.93 3.74 5.63
N THR A 159 15.25 3.75 5.45
CA THR A 159 15.90 4.46 4.34
C THR A 159 15.66 3.74 3.01
N ARG A 160 15.95 4.41 1.90
CA ARG A 160 15.90 3.78 0.56
C ARG A 160 16.90 2.61 0.47
N ALA A 161 18.11 2.80 1.02
CA ALA A 161 19.16 1.79 0.98
C ALA A 161 18.81 0.52 1.75
N GLN A 162 18.14 0.64 2.90
CA GLN A 162 17.68 -0.52 3.67
C GLN A 162 16.65 -1.37 2.91
N GLY A 163 15.90 -0.79 1.98
CA GLY A 163 14.83 -1.54 1.32
C GLY A 163 13.80 -2.06 2.33
N TYR A 164 13.91 -3.33 2.69
CA TYR A 164 13.11 -3.99 3.73
C TYR A 164 13.96 -4.69 4.80
N SER A 165 15.28 -4.48 4.79
CA SER A 165 16.21 -5.06 5.76
C SER A 165 16.17 -4.29 7.08
N GLY A 166 16.55 -4.96 8.17
CA GLY A 166 16.51 -4.39 9.52
C GLY A 166 15.11 -4.00 9.98
N ASP A 167 15.03 -3.20 11.03
CA ASP A 167 13.77 -2.75 11.61
C ASP A 167 13.41 -1.33 11.17
N ALA A 168 12.12 -1.01 11.18
CA ALA A 168 11.64 0.35 10.96
C ALA A 168 11.96 1.22 12.19
N ASN A 169 12.62 2.35 11.96
CA ASN A 169 12.98 3.31 13.00
C ASN A 169 11.76 4.17 13.36
N TRP A 170 11.08 3.80 14.44
CA TRP A 170 9.91 4.51 14.94
C TRP A 170 10.23 5.77 15.73
N GLU A 171 11.46 5.92 16.23
CA GLU A 171 11.91 7.16 16.88
C GLU A 171 11.99 8.32 15.88
N VAL A 172 12.49 8.04 14.67
CA VAL A 172 12.49 9.04 13.58
C VAL A 172 11.06 9.36 13.13
N ILE A 173 10.15 8.38 13.07
CA ILE A 173 8.74 8.62 12.75
C ILE A 173 8.09 9.53 13.81
N ASP A 174 8.35 9.27 15.09
CA ASP A 174 7.84 10.09 16.19
C ASP A 174 8.40 11.52 16.14
N ALA A 175 9.70 11.66 15.87
CA ALA A 175 10.33 12.97 15.69
C ALA A 175 9.68 13.75 14.52
N CYS A 176 9.33 13.09 13.41
CA CYS A 176 8.57 13.70 12.32
C CYS A 176 7.19 14.17 12.80
N ALA A 177 6.47 13.32 13.52
CA ALA A 177 5.11 13.64 14.00
C ALA A 177 5.09 14.83 14.97
N ARG A 178 6.14 14.98 15.77
CA ARG A 178 6.28 16.14 16.70
C ARG A 178 6.77 17.41 16.01
N ALA A 179 7.35 17.31 14.82
CA ALA A 179 7.98 18.44 14.14
C ALA A 179 7.03 19.27 13.27
N VAL A 180 5.84 18.74 12.94
CA VAL A 180 4.83 19.35 12.07
C VAL A 180 3.46 19.36 12.74
N LYS A 181 2.56 20.21 12.25
CA LYS A 181 1.16 20.32 12.73
C LYS A 181 0.20 19.42 11.97
N ILE A 182 0.53 19.08 10.73
CA ILE A 182 -0.29 18.19 9.90
C ILE A 182 -0.16 16.74 10.37
N PRO A 183 -1.18 15.89 10.14
CA PRO A 183 -1.16 14.48 10.51
C PRO A 183 0.03 13.73 9.91
N VAL A 184 0.78 13.02 10.76
CA VAL A 184 1.80 12.05 10.32
C VAL A 184 1.28 10.64 10.54
N ILE A 185 1.37 9.82 9.48
CA ILE A 185 0.95 8.42 9.45
C ILE A 185 2.20 7.55 9.50
N GLY A 186 2.38 6.80 10.58
CA GLY A 186 3.53 5.92 10.77
C GLY A 186 3.41 4.62 9.94
N ASN A 187 4.51 4.18 9.34
CA ASN A 187 4.55 2.95 8.54
C ASN A 187 5.83 2.16 8.80
N GLY A 188 5.71 0.86 8.91
CA GLY A 188 6.82 -0.10 9.04
C GLY A 188 6.61 -1.11 10.15
N ASP A 189 6.77 -2.38 9.82
CA ASP A 189 6.73 -3.54 10.74
C ASP A 189 5.50 -3.59 11.65
N LEU A 190 4.34 -3.34 11.05
CA LEU A 190 3.04 -3.45 11.68
C LEU A 190 2.36 -4.72 11.17
N ALA A 191 2.23 -5.71 12.02
CA ALA A 191 1.71 -7.03 11.65
C ALA A 191 0.53 -7.49 12.52
N SER A 192 0.28 -6.86 13.66
CA SER A 192 -0.78 -7.23 14.60
C SER A 192 -1.46 -5.99 15.20
N GLY A 193 -2.60 -6.20 15.88
CA GLY A 193 -3.26 -5.15 16.66
C GLY A 193 -2.40 -4.62 17.81
N GLU A 194 -1.62 -5.49 18.43
CA GLU A 194 -0.65 -5.14 19.48
C GLU A 194 0.43 -4.20 18.98
N ASP A 195 1.01 -4.47 17.79
CA ASP A 195 1.98 -3.59 17.16
C ASP A 195 1.40 -2.19 16.96
N LEU A 196 0.17 -2.12 16.42
CA LEU A 196 -0.49 -0.85 16.17
C LEU A 196 -0.76 -0.09 17.48
N ALA A 197 -1.31 -0.76 18.48
CA ALA A 197 -1.62 -0.16 19.78
C ALA A 197 -0.36 0.33 20.47
N ARG A 198 0.72 -0.44 20.43
CA ARG A 198 2.03 -0.06 20.98
C ARG A 198 2.54 1.22 20.30
N ARG A 199 2.60 1.25 18.96
CA ARG A 199 3.12 2.42 18.24
C ARG A 199 2.26 3.66 18.44
N LYS A 200 0.93 3.49 18.52
CA LYS A 200 0.02 4.60 18.81
C LYS A 200 0.21 5.18 20.24
N ARG A 201 0.60 4.35 21.22
CA ARG A 201 0.90 4.81 22.58
C ARG A 201 2.29 5.44 22.70
N GLU A 202 3.28 4.90 21.98
CA GLU A 202 4.68 5.30 22.08
C GLU A 202 5.03 6.52 21.25
N THR A 203 4.19 6.91 20.27
CA THR A 203 4.51 7.97 19.31
C THR A 203 3.36 8.96 19.14
N ALA A 204 3.69 10.14 18.62
CA ALA A 204 2.72 11.21 18.32
C ALA A 204 2.02 11.05 16.96
N VAL A 205 2.13 9.89 16.29
CA VAL A 205 1.47 9.69 14.99
C VAL A 205 -0.05 9.75 15.09
N SER A 206 -0.69 10.38 14.11
CA SER A 206 -2.14 10.49 14.04
C SER A 206 -2.81 9.18 13.59
N GLY A 207 -2.07 8.35 12.86
CA GLY A 207 -2.55 7.06 12.36
C GLY A 207 -1.39 6.18 11.91
N VAL A 208 -1.71 4.97 11.45
CA VAL A 208 -0.72 4.01 10.98
C VAL A 208 -1.10 3.43 9.62
N MET A 209 -0.08 3.13 8.81
CA MET A 209 -0.26 2.49 7.50
C MET A 209 0.26 1.06 7.54
N ILE A 210 -0.62 0.10 7.29
CA ILE A 210 -0.27 -1.31 7.16
C ILE A 210 0.13 -1.59 5.71
N GLY A 211 1.24 -2.28 5.52
CA GLY A 211 1.74 -2.64 4.19
C GLY A 211 1.77 -4.15 3.97
N ARG A 212 2.94 -4.74 4.11
CA ARG A 212 3.22 -6.16 3.78
C ARG A 212 2.35 -7.16 4.56
N ALA A 213 1.97 -6.85 5.79
CA ALA A 213 1.13 -7.74 6.60
C ALA A 213 -0.22 -8.03 5.91
N ALA A 214 -0.85 -7.03 5.32
CA ALA A 214 -2.12 -7.19 4.60
C ALA A 214 -2.03 -8.15 3.40
N MET A 215 -0.84 -8.36 2.82
CA MET A 215 -0.67 -9.25 1.67
C MET A 215 -0.97 -10.72 1.99
N HIS A 216 -0.67 -11.14 3.20
CA HIS A 216 -0.87 -12.52 3.65
C HIS A 216 -1.99 -12.64 4.69
N ASN A 217 -2.30 -11.57 5.40
CA ASN A 217 -3.38 -11.49 6.37
C ASN A 217 -4.18 -10.19 6.20
N PRO A 218 -5.12 -10.09 5.25
CA PRO A 218 -5.92 -8.88 5.10
C PRO A 218 -6.90 -8.66 6.27
N TRP A 219 -7.17 -9.65 7.11
CA TRP A 219 -7.94 -9.47 8.36
C TRP A 219 -7.23 -8.60 9.39
N VAL A 220 -5.94 -8.33 9.22
CA VAL A 220 -5.15 -7.48 10.12
C VAL A 220 -5.81 -6.13 10.42
N PHE A 221 -6.59 -5.55 9.50
CA PHE A 221 -7.32 -4.31 9.74
C PHE A 221 -8.43 -4.48 10.78
N ARG A 222 -9.24 -5.54 10.67
CA ARG A 222 -10.30 -5.86 11.63
C ARG A 222 -9.73 -6.29 12.97
N GLU A 223 -8.70 -7.12 12.95
CA GLU A 223 -7.97 -7.57 14.13
C GLU A 223 -7.39 -6.40 14.92
N ALA A 224 -6.78 -5.45 14.20
CA ALA A 224 -6.21 -4.25 14.78
C ALA A 224 -7.27 -3.34 15.44
N LYS A 225 -8.41 -3.14 14.78
CA LYS A 225 -9.52 -2.37 15.35
C LYS A 225 -10.06 -3.02 16.63
N ARG A 226 -10.34 -4.33 16.57
CA ARG A 226 -10.78 -5.08 17.75
C ARG A 226 -9.81 -4.91 18.91
N TYR A 227 -8.50 -5.09 18.64
CA TYR A 227 -7.51 -4.95 19.71
C TYR A 227 -7.48 -3.53 20.30
N LEU A 228 -7.59 -2.49 19.45
CA LEU A 228 -7.63 -1.11 19.92
C LEU A 228 -8.87 -0.79 20.75
N GLU A 229 -10.00 -1.44 20.48
CA GLU A 229 -11.27 -1.24 21.16
C GLU A 229 -11.35 -2.05 22.47
N THR A 230 -10.88 -3.30 22.47
CA THR A 230 -11.11 -4.27 23.55
C THR A 230 -9.85 -4.66 24.30
N GLY A 231 -8.66 -4.48 23.73
CA GLY A 231 -7.40 -5.02 24.23
C GLY A 231 -7.23 -6.53 24.00
N GLU A 232 -8.18 -7.18 23.32
CA GLU A 232 -8.18 -8.62 23.08
C GLU A 232 -7.56 -8.98 21.74
N VAL A 233 -6.68 -9.98 21.73
CA VAL A 233 -6.16 -10.58 20.50
C VAL A 233 -7.29 -11.36 19.84
N ALA A 234 -7.47 -11.15 18.54
CA ALA A 234 -8.45 -11.89 17.77
C ALA A 234 -8.04 -13.37 17.63
N GLU A 235 -9.04 -14.27 17.68
CA GLU A 235 -8.80 -15.67 17.35
C GLU A 235 -8.23 -15.82 15.93
N PRO A 236 -7.31 -16.76 15.71
CA PRO A 236 -6.79 -17.04 14.38
C PRO A 236 -7.90 -17.35 13.39
N VAL A 237 -7.81 -16.79 12.20
CA VAL A 237 -8.79 -17.07 11.13
C VAL A 237 -8.69 -18.53 10.71
N ALA A 238 -9.81 -19.24 10.73
CA ALA A 238 -9.90 -20.65 10.36
C ALA A 238 -9.40 -20.90 8.92
N LEU A 239 -8.84 -22.07 8.67
CA LEU A 239 -8.27 -22.42 7.37
C LEU A 239 -9.31 -22.35 6.24
N GLU A 240 -10.54 -22.77 6.53
CA GLU A 240 -11.69 -22.70 5.62
C GLU A 240 -11.97 -21.26 5.19
N GLN A 241 -12.05 -20.33 6.14
CA GLN A 241 -12.29 -18.91 5.87
C GLN A 241 -11.12 -18.27 5.06
N ARG A 242 -9.89 -18.74 5.31
CA ARG A 242 -8.73 -18.28 4.57
C ARG A 242 -8.80 -18.73 3.11
N TRP A 243 -9.18 -19.99 2.84
CA TRP A 243 -9.39 -20.49 1.49
C TRP A 243 -10.57 -19.83 0.79
N GLU A 244 -11.67 -19.60 1.51
CA GLU A 244 -12.82 -18.86 0.98
C GLU A 244 -12.42 -17.48 0.46
N LEU A 245 -11.64 -16.71 1.23
CA LEU A 245 -11.14 -15.42 0.79
C LEU A 245 -10.20 -15.54 -0.41
N VAL A 246 -9.31 -16.53 -0.44
CA VAL A 246 -8.40 -16.76 -1.57
C VAL A 246 -9.19 -17.02 -2.84
N LEU A 247 -10.16 -17.93 -2.81
CA LEU A 247 -11.02 -18.28 -3.94
C LEU A 247 -11.86 -17.09 -4.39
N ARG A 248 -12.45 -16.36 -3.45
CA ARG A 248 -13.18 -15.13 -3.74
C ARG A 248 -12.30 -14.10 -4.45
N HIS A 249 -11.06 -13.92 -3.98
CA HIS A 249 -10.11 -13.00 -4.63
C HIS A 249 -9.81 -13.42 -6.07
N CYS A 250 -9.58 -14.72 -6.32
CA CYS A 250 -9.38 -15.24 -7.68
C CYS A 250 -10.56 -14.95 -8.59
N ARG A 251 -11.78 -15.24 -8.13
CA ARG A 251 -13.02 -15.01 -8.92
C ARG A 251 -13.21 -13.52 -9.23
N LEU A 252 -12.98 -12.63 -8.26
CA LEU A 252 -13.04 -11.19 -8.47
C LEU A 252 -11.94 -10.69 -9.42
N ALA A 253 -10.74 -11.26 -9.37
CA ALA A 253 -9.66 -10.90 -10.28
C ALA A 253 -10.00 -11.28 -11.73
N VAL A 254 -10.61 -12.45 -11.94
CA VAL A 254 -11.04 -12.92 -13.28
C VAL A 254 -12.16 -12.03 -13.86
N THR A 255 -13.09 -11.58 -13.02
CA THR A 255 -14.18 -10.67 -13.47
C THR A 255 -13.71 -9.21 -13.63
N SER A 256 -12.53 -8.87 -13.13
CA SER A 256 -11.98 -7.54 -13.26
C SER A 256 -11.56 -7.23 -14.71
N ALA A 257 -12.03 -6.10 -15.24
CA ALA A 257 -11.64 -5.60 -16.57
C ALA A 257 -10.14 -5.36 -16.73
N ARG A 258 -9.38 -5.37 -15.62
CA ARG A 258 -7.93 -5.14 -15.59
C ARG A 258 -7.14 -6.21 -16.35
N TYR A 259 -7.52 -7.46 -16.24
CA TYR A 259 -6.71 -8.60 -16.70
C TYR A 259 -7.19 -9.22 -18.02
N GLY A 260 -8.45 -9.04 -18.40
CA GLY A 260 -9.02 -9.66 -19.58
C GLY A 260 -9.33 -11.15 -19.38
N ALA A 261 -8.59 -12.03 -20.04
CA ALA A 261 -8.83 -13.47 -19.93
C ALA A 261 -8.43 -14.06 -18.57
N GLU A 262 -9.13 -15.10 -18.10
CA GLU A 262 -8.90 -15.81 -16.84
C GLU A 262 -7.43 -16.18 -16.63
N ARG A 263 -6.79 -16.78 -17.63
CA ARG A 263 -5.37 -17.18 -17.56
C ARG A 263 -4.46 -16.00 -17.18
N HIS A 264 -4.66 -14.83 -17.77
CA HIS A 264 -3.86 -13.64 -17.45
C HIS A 264 -4.12 -13.15 -16.03
N ALA A 265 -5.38 -13.17 -15.58
CA ALA A 265 -5.73 -12.81 -14.20
C ALA A 265 -5.05 -13.75 -13.20
N MET A 266 -5.12 -15.07 -13.45
CA MET A 266 -4.52 -16.07 -12.56
C MET A 266 -3.00 -16.01 -12.54
N MET A 267 -2.36 -15.77 -13.68
CA MET A 267 -0.90 -15.54 -13.73
C MET A 267 -0.49 -14.30 -12.92
N ALA A 268 -1.27 -13.22 -12.97
CA ALA A 268 -1.03 -12.03 -12.16
C ALA A 268 -1.27 -12.28 -10.66
N MET A 269 -2.18 -13.19 -10.33
CA MET A 269 -2.49 -13.57 -8.94
C MET A 269 -1.43 -14.45 -8.28
N ARG A 270 -0.57 -15.15 -9.02
CA ARG A 270 0.39 -16.13 -8.48
C ARG A 270 1.21 -15.61 -7.28
N ALA A 271 1.80 -14.41 -7.41
CA ALA A 271 2.58 -13.82 -6.32
C ALA A 271 1.74 -13.59 -5.06
N ARG A 272 0.48 -13.23 -5.22
CA ARG A 272 -0.47 -13.00 -4.13
C ARG A 272 -0.94 -14.29 -3.49
N LEU A 273 -1.22 -15.30 -4.30
CA LEU A 273 -1.55 -16.65 -3.84
C LEU A 273 -0.42 -17.23 -2.98
N MET A 274 0.82 -17.08 -3.42
CA MET A 274 1.99 -17.48 -2.64
C MET A 274 2.11 -16.70 -1.32
N ALA A 275 1.74 -15.43 -1.28
CA ALA A 275 1.75 -14.64 -0.04
C ALA A 275 0.69 -15.13 0.95
N TYR A 276 -0.50 -15.48 0.49
CA TYR A 276 -1.58 -16.03 1.33
C TYR A 276 -1.19 -17.34 2.03
N CYS A 277 -0.28 -18.14 1.46
CA CYS A 277 0.16 -19.40 2.07
C CYS A 277 0.92 -19.23 3.39
N LYS A 278 1.30 -18.01 3.78
CA LYS A 278 2.00 -17.80 5.06
C LYS A 278 1.11 -18.25 6.21
N GLY A 279 1.60 -19.26 6.99
CA GLY A 279 0.86 -19.85 8.09
C GLY A 279 -0.18 -20.91 7.70
N PHE A 280 -0.20 -21.37 6.44
CA PHE A 280 -0.98 -22.55 6.05
C PHE A 280 -0.19 -23.84 6.38
N PRO A 281 -0.86 -24.93 6.78
CA PRO A 281 -0.25 -26.25 6.80
C PRO A 281 0.32 -26.59 5.40
N GLY A 282 1.54 -27.16 5.33
CA GLY A 282 2.15 -27.49 4.05
C GLY A 282 2.48 -26.28 3.13
N ALA A 283 2.71 -25.09 3.70
CA ALA A 283 2.90 -23.84 2.98
C ALA A 283 3.96 -23.87 1.88
N LYS A 284 5.00 -24.74 2.00
CA LYS A 284 6.05 -24.89 1.00
C LYS A 284 5.51 -25.53 -0.29
N GLU A 285 4.81 -26.64 -0.15
CA GLU A 285 4.18 -27.39 -1.24
C GLU A 285 3.06 -26.59 -1.89
N LEU A 286 2.22 -25.92 -1.07
CA LEU A 286 1.17 -25.05 -1.56
C LEU A 286 1.73 -23.92 -2.43
N ARG A 287 2.80 -23.25 -2.02
CA ARG A 287 3.45 -22.22 -2.85
C ARG A 287 3.94 -22.75 -4.19
N GLN A 288 4.50 -23.96 -4.24
CA GLN A 288 4.97 -24.57 -5.49
C GLN A 288 3.81 -24.83 -6.46
N ARG A 289 2.67 -25.30 -5.94
CA ARG A 289 1.47 -25.54 -6.74
C ARG A 289 0.84 -24.23 -7.21
N LEU A 290 0.59 -23.30 -6.31
CA LEU A 290 -0.04 -22.01 -6.60
C LEU A 290 0.81 -21.09 -7.50
N ALA A 291 2.12 -21.28 -7.55
CA ALA A 291 3.01 -20.55 -8.47
C ALA A 291 2.77 -20.89 -9.95
N ARG A 292 1.99 -21.93 -10.27
CA ARG A 292 1.81 -22.45 -11.64
C ARG A 292 0.36 -22.37 -12.14
N VAL A 293 -0.61 -22.05 -11.28
CA VAL A 293 -2.02 -22.04 -11.61
C VAL A 293 -2.37 -21.10 -12.77
N GLU A 294 -3.30 -21.49 -13.61
CA GLU A 294 -3.78 -20.74 -14.76
C GLU A 294 -5.32 -20.56 -14.79
N SER A 295 -6.03 -21.24 -13.86
CA SER A 295 -7.48 -21.14 -13.72
C SER A 295 -7.91 -21.08 -12.25
N VAL A 296 -9.13 -20.63 -12.00
CA VAL A 296 -9.76 -20.65 -10.67
C VAL A 296 -9.99 -22.10 -10.22
N THR A 297 -10.39 -22.99 -11.12
CA THR A 297 -10.61 -24.40 -10.84
C THR A 297 -9.36 -25.08 -10.26
N GLU A 298 -8.17 -24.80 -10.81
CA GLU A 298 -6.93 -25.33 -10.25
C GLU A 298 -6.69 -24.86 -8.79
N VAL A 299 -7.09 -23.65 -8.45
CA VAL A 299 -7.00 -23.15 -7.05
C VAL A 299 -8.05 -23.82 -6.18
N GLU A 300 -9.26 -24.08 -6.69
CA GLU A 300 -10.32 -24.82 -5.98
C GLU A 300 -9.88 -26.25 -5.64
N ASP A 301 -9.25 -26.96 -6.58
CA ASP A 301 -8.70 -28.30 -6.36
C ASP A 301 -7.58 -28.31 -5.31
N ILE A 302 -6.72 -27.28 -5.33
CA ILE A 302 -5.65 -27.12 -4.33
C ILE A 302 -6.25 -26.85 -2.96
N ALA A 303 -7.27 -26.01 -2.86
CA ALA A 303 -7.97 -25.68 -1.61
C ALA A 303 -8.64 -26.91 -1.02
N ALA A 304 -9.38 -27.67 -1.83
CA ALA A 304 -10.06 -28.90 -1.40
C ALA A 304 -9.06 -29.94 -0.85
N ALA A 305 -7.95 -30.16 -1.56
CA ALA A 305 -6.90 -31.06 -1.11
C ALA A 305 -6.24 -30.60 0.20
N SER A 306 -6.02 -29.27 0.35
CA SER A 306 -5.44 -28.69 1.58
C SER A 306 -6.37 -28.87 2.78
N LEU A 307 -7.66 -28.64 2.60
CA LEU A 307 -8.68 -28.80 3.65
C LEU A 307 -8.83 -30.29 4.05
N ALA A 308 -8.88 -31.20 3.08
CA ALA A 308 -8.93 -32.63 3.35
C ALA A 308 -7.70 -33.12 4.15
N ALA A 309 -6.51 -32.66 3.77
CA ALA A 309 -5.28 -33.01 4.49
C ALA A 309 -5.26 -32.47 5.93
N ALA A 310 -5.77 -31.26 6.15
CA ALA A 310 -5.87 -30.67 7.48
C ALA A 310 -6.87 -31.43 8.39
N ALA A 311 -7.99 -31.90 7.82
CA ALA A 311 -8.99 -32.69 8.55
C ALA A 311 -8.48 -34.08 8.98
N LEU A 312 -7.49 -34.63 8.26
CA LEU A 312 -6.86 -35.92 8.57
C LEU A 312 -5.69 -35.81 9.56
N SER A 313 -5.19 -34.60 9.82
CA SER A 313 -4.11 -34.37 10.78
C SER A 313 -4.75 -34.15 12.16
N PRO A 314 -4.52 -35.03 13.15
CA PRO A 314 -5.03 -34.82 14.49
C PRO A 314 -4.47 -33.52 15.04
N SER A 315 -5.36 -32.72 15.67
CA SER A 315 -5.00 -31.50 16.40
C SER A 315 -3.94 -31.85 17.43
N GLY A 316 -2.67 -31.49 17.18
CA GLY A 316 -1.60 -31.63 18.16
C GLY A 316 -1.64 -30.47 19.16
#